data_a920c29a45aad4e89d9c643ced25d4b2
#
_entry.id   a920c29a45aad4e89d9c643ced25d4b2
#
_cell.length_a   1.000
_cell.length_b   1.000
_cell.length_c   1.000
_cell.angle_alpha   90.00
_cell.angle_beta   90.00
_cell.angle_gamma   90.00
#
_symmetry.space_group_name_H-M   'P 1'
#
loop_
_entity.id
_entity.type
_entity.pdbx_description
1 polymer ?
#
loop_
_entity_poly.entity_id
_entity_poly.type
_entity_poly.pdbx_seq_one_letter_code
_entity_poly.pdbx_strand_id
1 'polypeptide(L)'
;MSQPHLSRALALAALLSACGDSTSTPSPSDAAVADAPASDAVTADVSDDAPVPEGLQLRAHAVNIVDSESAAEIVRYVNGTSPELYHSAQVFFDHFADEYDFLYVFSDGPVDGATTSARFTPVRRPVIAGTGITRATTNTNYPSSATHLRGAIGVNFSAVGNGPTLHETLHYWSMFLSPSFGFGRDRDQSFGAHWGVASVNGQHGGFDLDTLRCANPADAQPPRCMPDADGVTRITVGTFGPNANGGDSRPYAPIELYLMGLVTRAEAGGPFLVLDGAHFVSNDAMTHRMTFEITGSHTVSLDDIVRAHGERAPATAEERAFRSAFVVFSAAPVTSQRMDALERWASILGGDTPHAQLYSFERATGGRATMSTRLGRAR
;
A
#
# COMPACT_ATOMS: atom_id res chain seq x y z
N MET A 1 -40.18 -14.20 26.11
CA MET A 1 -40.72 -13.87 24.77
C MET A 1 -39.67 -13.12 24.01
N SER A 2 -39.21 -13.75 22.95
CA SER A 2 -38.00 -13.47 22.18
C SER A 2 -38.24 -12.46 21.06
N GLN A 3 -37.23 -11.74 20.70
CA GLN A 3 -36.81 -11.27 19.39
C GLN A 3 -36.39 -9.77 19.37
N PRO A 4 -35.59 -9.31 18.40
CA PRO A 4 -34.66 -9.99 17.48
C PRO A 4 -33.29 -9.30 17.37
N HIS A 5 -32.26 -10.10 17.16
CA HIS A 5 -30.91 -9.64 16.76
C HIS A 5 -30.67 -10.00 15.28
N LEU A 6 -31.17 -9.26 14.33
CA LEU A 6 -30.95 -9.59 12.89
C LEU A 6 -30.81 -8.40 11.93
N SER A 7 -30.39 -7.22 12.40
CA SER A 7 -30.28 -6.05 11.50
C SER A 7 -28.93 -5.32 11.52
N ARG A 8 -27.87 -5.87 12.12
CA ARG A 8 -26.58 -5.17 12.23
C ARG A 8 -25.44 -5.70 11.33
N ALA A 9 -25.66 -6.80 10.62
CA ALA A 9 -24.60 -7.40 9.80
C ALA A 9 -24.43 -6.79 8.40
N LEU A 10 -25.36 -5.98 7.91
CA LEU A 10 -25.29 -5.41 6.54
C LEU A 10 -24.56 -4.06 6.44
N ALA A 11 -24.34 -3.36 7.54
CA ALA A 11 -23.68 -2.04 7.48
C ALA A 11 -22.13 -2.15 7.43
N LEU A 12 -21.55 -3.28 7.86
CA LEU A 12 -20.10 -3.45 7.93
C LEU A 12 -19.47 -3.85 6.58
N ALA A 13 -20.24 -4.47 5.69
CA ALA A 13 -19.75 -4.88 4.36
C ALA A 13 -19.50 -3.69 3.41
N ALA A 14 -20.15 -2.55 3.64
CA ALA A 14 -19.98 -1.36 2.81
C ALA A 14 -18.71 -0.56 3.12
N LEU A 15 -18.10 -0.72 4.29
CA LEU A 15 -16.88 -0.01 4.68
C LEU A 15 -15.60 -0.68 4.18
N LEU A 16 -15.64 -1.99 3.91
CA LEU A 16 -14.50 -2.74 3.36
C LEU A 16 -14.31 -2.51 1.85
N SER A 17 -15.32 -1.95 1.16
CA SER A 17 -15.28 -1.66 -0.28
C SER A 17 -14.70 -0.27 -0.63
N ALA A 18 -14.30 0.54 0.34
CA ALA A 18 -13.84 1.92 0.10
C ALA A 18 -12.38 2.02 -0.39
N CYS A 19 -11.68 0.92 -0.62
CA CYS A 19 -10.38 0.92 -1.29
C CYS A 19 -10.46 0.91 -2.81
N GLY A 20 -11.62 1.06 -3.42
CA GLY A 20 -11.72 0.88 -4.87
C GLY A 20 -12.95 1.45 -5.56
N ASP A 21 -13.43 2.63 -5.21
CA ASP A 21 -14.36 3.31 -6.11
C ASP A 21 -14.28 4.83 -5.97
N SER A 22 -13.30 5.41 -6.67
CA SER A 22 -13.39 6.78 -7.15
C SER A 22 -13.70 6.75 -8.65
N THR A 23 -14.92 6.40 -9.02
CA THR A 23 -15.50 6.81 -10.30
C THR A 23 -15.79 8.29 -10.24
N SER A 24 -14.76 9.12 -10.34
CA SER A 24 -14.95 10.52 -10.71
C SER A 24 -15.16 10.57 -12.21
N THR A 25 -16.38 10.83 -12.62
CA THR A 25 -16.70 11.29 -13.97
C THR A 25 -15.82 12.52 -14.29
N PRO A 26 -15.15 12.55 -15.44
CA PRO A 26 -14.35 13.71 -15.81
C PRO A 26 -15.27 14.90 -16.11
N SER A 27 -15.01 16.00 -15.43
CA SER A 27 -15.56 17.31 -15.79
C SER A 27 -14.82 17.83 -17.02
N PRO A 28 -15.50 18.35 -18.05
CA PRO A 28 -14.85 18.81 -19.26
C PRO A 28 -14.27 20.22 -19.06
N SER A 29 -12.97 20.29 -18.92
CA SER A 29 -12.21 21.51 -19.21
C SER A 29 -10.84 21.13 -19.77
N ASP A 30 -10.83 20.70 -21.03
CA ASP A 30 -9.59 20.58 -21.81
C ASP A 30 -9.12 21.97 -22.22
N ALA A 31 -8.13 22.48 -21.48
CA ALA A 31 -7.25 23.51 -22.00
C ALA A 31 -5.99 22.83 -22.53
N ALA A 32 -5.82 22.89 -23.83
CA ALA A 32 -4.66 22.38 -24.53
C ALA A 32 -3.37 22.94 -23.95
N VAL A 33 -2.51 22.08 -23.41
CA VAL A 33 -1.13 22.41 -23.07
C VAL A 33 -0.28 22.06 -24.29
N ALA A 34 0.37 23.09 -24.83
CA ALA A 34 1.26 22.99 -26.00
C ALA A 34 2.43 22.03 -25.73
N ASP A 35 2.70 21.17 -26.68
CA ASP A 35 3.84 20.28 -26.74
C ASP A 35 5.18 21.05 -26.65
N ALA A 36 5.95 20.78 -25.62
CA ALA A 36 7.37 21.13 -25.60
C ALA A 36 8.15 20.02 -26.36
N PRO A 37 9.18 20.38 -27.14
CA PRO A 37 9.92 19.41 -27.94
C PRO A 37 10.64 18.39 -27.04
N ALA A 38 10.48 17.12 -27.38
CA ALA A 38 11.19 16.02 -26.77
C ALA A 38 12.71 16.20 -26.92
N SER A 39 13.44 16.23 -25.84
CA SER A 39 14.89 16.11 -25.85
C SER A 39 15.24 14.65 -26.18
N ASP A 40 16.12 14.45 -27.14
CA ASP A 40 16.66 13.16 -27.54
C ASP A 40 17.30 12.43 -26.35
N ALA A 41 16.54 11.56 -25.72
CA ALA A 41 17.09 10.59 -24.80
C ALA A 41 17.80 9.52 -25.63
N VAL A 42 19.10 9.40 -25.44
CA VAL A 42 19.93 8.32 -26.00
C VAL A 42 19.31 6.99 -25.55
N THR A 43 18.55 6.37 -26.45
CA THR A 43 18.14 4.99 -26.31
C THR A 43 19.41 4.14 -26.45
N ALA A 44 19.86 3.55 -25.35
CA ALA A 44 20.84 2.47 -25.42
C ALA A 44 20.18 1.34 -26.19
N ASP A 45 20.67 1.13 -27.40
CA ASP A 45 20.27 0.08 -28.34
C ASP A 45 20.65 -1.27 -27.72
N VAL A 46 19.71 -1.91 -27.04
CA VAL A 46 19.83 -3.33 -26.70
C VAL A 46 19.34 -4.07 -27.96
N SER A 47 20.27 -4.46 -28.81
CA SER A 47 20.01 -5.35 -29.93
C SER A 47 19.59 -6.73 -29.36
N ASP A 48 18.30 -6.88 -29.12
CA ASP A 48 17.68 -8.14 -28.67
C ASP A 48 17.25 -8.98 -29.87
N ASP A 49 18.23 -9.61 -30.53
CA ASP A 49 17.96 -10.66 -31.54
C ASP A 49 17.73 -12.06 -30.92
N ALA A 50 17.64 -12.16 -29.60
CA ALA A 50 17.29 -13.43 -28.96
C ALA A 50 15.78 -13.68 -29.04
N PRO A 51 15.33 -14.84 -29.53
CA PRO A 51 13.90 -15.16 -29.58
C PRO A 51 13.32 -15.11 -28.16
N VAL A 52 12.19 -14.40 -28.01
CA VAL A 52 11.43 -14.40 -26.75
C VAL A 52 10.99 -15.84 -26.46
N PRO A 53 11.24 -16.38 -25.27
CA PRO A 53 10.79 -17.72 -24.92
C PRO A 53 9.28 -17.87 -25.11
N GLU A 54 8.84 -19.07 -25.54
CA GLU A 54 7.42 -19.38 -25.71
C GLU A 54 6.65 -19.14 -24.41
N GLY A 55 5.46 -18.55 -24.51
CA GLY A 55 4.63 -18.24 -23.34
C GLY A 55 4.94 -16.92 -22.65
N LEU A 56 5.95 -16.16 -23.08
CA LEU A 56 6.25 -14.84 -22.53
C LEU A 56 5.79 -13.71 -23.46
N GLN A 57 5.26 -12.64 -22.87
CA GLN A 57 5.08 -11.35 -23.54
C GLN A 57 5.86 -10.30 -22.73
N LEU A 58 6.95 -9.82 -23.29
CA LEU A 58 7.88 -8.92 -22.61
C LEU A 58 7.62 -7.46 -22.91
N ARG A 59 7.80 -6.60 -21.92
CA ARG A 59 7.98 -5.16 -22.00
C ARG A 59 9.22 -4.80 -21.18
N ALA A 60 9.62 -3.53 -21.18
CA ALA A 60 10.79 -3.09 -20.42
C ALA A 60 10.61 -3.23 -18.89
N HIS A 61 9.39 -3.05 -18.39
CA HIS A 61 9.05 -3.04 -16.96
C HIS A 61 8.02 -4.08 -16.55
N ALA A 62 7.45 -4.83 -17.49
CA ALA A 62 6.40 -5.80 -17.23
C ALA A 62 6.52 -7.04 -18.09
N VAL A 63 6.07 -8.18 -17.57
CA VAL A 63 5.99 -9.42 -18.30
C VAL A 63 4.62 -10.07 -18.10
N ASN A 64 4.07 -10.66 -19.15
CA ASN A 64 3.05 -11.70 -19.02
C ASN A 64 3.69 -13.07 -19.20
N ILE A 65 3.36 -13.98 -18.28
CA ILE A 65 3.73 -15.38 -18.34
C ILE A 65 2.45 -16.19 -18.47
N VAL A 66 2.35 -16.97 -19.56
CA VAL A 66 1.18 -17.83 -19.80
C VAL A 66 1.29 -19.07 -18.93
N ASP A 67 0.65 -19.00 -17.76
CA ASP A 67 0.56 -20.07 -16.78
C ASP A 67 -0.78 -19.98 -16.01
N SER A 68 -1.67 -20.92 -16.31
CA SER A 68 -3.03 -20.90 -15.75
C SER A 68 -3.08 -21.26 -14.26
N GLU A 69 -2.10 -22.01 -13.77
CA GLU A 69 -2.04 -22.38 -12.34
C GLU A 69 -1.63 -21.19 -11.49
N SER A 70 -0.62 -20.43 -11.92
CA SER A 70 -0.23 -19.16 -11.29
C SER A 70 -1.38 -18.16 -11.31
N ALA A 71 -2.07 -18.01 -12.45
CA ALA A 71 -3.25 -17.14 -12.53
C ALA A 71 -4.32 -17.51 -11.50
N ALA A 72 -4.62 -18.80 -11.37
CA ALA A 72 -5.57 -19.30 -10.37
C ALA A 72 -5.05 -19.16 -8.92
N GLU A 73 -3.75 -19.32 -8.68
CA GLU A 73 -3.12 -19.07 -7.38
C GLU A 73 -3.32 -17.61 -6.94
N ILE A 74 -3.09 -16.65 -7.83
CA ILE A 74 -3.24 -15.22 -7.53
C ILE A 74 -4.69 -14.89 -7.20
N VAL A 75 -5.66 -15.42 -7.94
CA VAL A 75 -7.09 -15.25 -7.63
C VAL A 75 -7.40 -15.76 -6.21
N ARG A 76 -6.94 -16.96 -5.85
CA ARG A 76 -7.12 -17.51 -4.49
C ARG A 76 -6.43 -16.63 -3.44
N TYR A 77 -5.26 -16.11 -3.74
CA TYR A 77 -4.50 -15.27 -2.83
C TYR A 77 -5.19 -13.94 -2.55
N VAL A 78 -5.61 -13.21 -3.57
CA VAL A 78 -6.31 -11.92 -3.45
C VAL A 78 -7.67 -12.09 -2.77
N ASN A 79 -8.36 -13.21 -3.01
CA ASN A 79 -9.61 -13.57 -2.31
C ASN A 79 -9.41 -14.03 -0.87
N GLY A 80 -8.18 -14.14 -0.39
CA GLY A 80 -7.88 -14.56 0.98
C GLY A 80 -8.05 -16.07 1.24
N THR A 81 -8.24 -16.89 0.20
CA THR A 81 -8.40 -18.34 0.31
C THR A 81 -7.08 -19.12 0.19
N SER A 82 -6.00 -18.43 -0.22
CA SER A 82 -4.62 -18.93 -0.14
C SER A 82 -3.76 -17.89 0.57
N PRO A 83 -2.84 -18.27 1.45
CA PRO A 83 -1.94 -17.32 2.12
C PRO A 83 -0.70 -16.95 1.29
N GLU A 84 -0.41 -17.64 0.19
CA GLU A 84 0.91 -17.66 -0.44
C GLU A 84 0.84 -17.64 -1.97
N LEU A 85 1.99 -17.25 -2.59
CA LEU A 85 2.21 -17.13 -4.03
C LEU A 85 3.44 -17.97 -4.45
N TYR A 86 3.52 -19.22 -4.01
CA TYR A 86 4.71 -20.05 -4.21
C TYR A 86 4.92 -20.48 -5.65
N HIS A 87 3.85 -20.95 -6.28
CA HIS A 87 3.91 -21.42 -7.67
C HIS A 87 4.23 -20.27 -8.62
N SER A 88 3.55 -19.14 -8.47
CA SER A 88 3.80 -17.94 -9.26
C SER A 88 5.25 -17.45 -9.13
N ALA A 89 5.82 -17.47 -7.91
CA ALA A 89 7.22 -17.12 -7.69
C ALA A 89 8.17 -18.14 -8.34
N GLN A 90 7.89 -19.45 -8.25
CA GLN A 90 8.70 -20.48 -8.89
C GLN A 90 8.73 -20.27 -10.40
N VAL A 91 7.56 -20.14 -11.04
CA VAL A 91 7.44 -19.94 -12.47
C VAL A 91 8.18 -18.68 -12.93
N PHE A 92 8.09 -17.58 -12.17
CA PHE A 92 8.84 -16.36 -12.47
C PHE A 92 10.37 -16.62 -12.45
N PHE A 93 10.90 -17.23 -11.39
CA PHE A 93 12.34 -17.45 -11.26
C PHE A 93 12.88 -18.57 -12.16
N ASP A 94 12.04 -19.39 -12.76
CA ASP A 94 12.43 -20.30 -13.85
C ASP A 94 12.81 -19.51 -15.13
N HIS A 95 12.23 -18.32 -15.33
CA HIS A 95 12.48 -17.46 -16.48
C HIS A 95 13.46 -16.30 -16.18
N PHE A 96 13.61 -15.86 -14.94
CA PHE A 96 14.40 -14.67 -14.59
C PHE A 96 15.46 -14.99 -13.54
N ALA A 97 16.52 -14.16 -13.51
CA ALA A 97 17.57 -14.27 -12.50
C ALA A 97 17.06 -13.82 -11.12
N ASP A 98 17.72 -14.30 -10.05
CA ASP A 98 17.47 -13.88 -8.66
C ASP A 98 18.10 -12.51 -8.39
N GLU A 99 17.39 -11.46 -8.75
CA GLU A 99 17.85 -10.07 -8.59
C GLU A 99 16.71 -9.13 -8.15
N TYR A 100 15.55 -9.68 -7.75
CA TYR A 100 14.36 -8.92 -7.39
C TYR A 100 14.07 -9.02 -5.91
N ASP A 101 13.86 -7.85 -5.28
CA ASP A 101 13.44 -7.72 -3.89
C ASP A 101 11.95 -7.97 -3.72
N PHE A 102 11.14 -7.52 -4.69
CA PHE A 102 9.68 -7.64 -4.63
C PHE A 102 9.11 -8.15 -5.96
N LEU A 103 8.12 -9.04 -5.87
CA LEU A 103 7.30 -9.46 -7.00
C LEU A 103 5.88 -8.92 -6.83
N TYR A 104 5.43 -8.12 -7.81
CA TYR A 104 4.04 -7.75 -7.96
C TYR A 104 3.41 -8.67 -8.99
N VAL A 105 2.49 -9.51 -8.56
CA VAL A 105 1.86 -10.53 -9.41
C VAL A 105 0.38 -10.22 -9.59
N PHE A 106 -0.08 -10.34 -10.83
CA PHE A 106 -1.43 -10.00 -11.26
C PHE A 106 -2.06 -11.19 -11.97
N SER A 107 -3.33 -11.46 -11.70
CA SER A 107 -4.15 -12.31 -12.57
C SER A 107 -4.72 -11.48 -13.72
N ASP A 108 -4.86 -12.07 -14.90
CA ASP A 108 -5.38 -11.38 -16.08
C ASP A 108 -6.89 -11.13 -16.03
N GLY A 109 -7.61 -11.83 -15.16
CA GLY A 109 -9.06 -11.74 -15.00
C GLY A 109 -9.51 -10.80 -13.87
N PRO A 110 -10.79 -10.40 -13.87
CA PRO A 110 -11.40 -9.82 -12.71
C PRO A 110 -11.38 -10.85 -11.60
N VAL A 111 -11.07 -10.39 -10.39
CA VAL A 111 -11.15 -11.23 -9.20
C VAL A 111 -12.50 -10.94 -8.53
N ASP A 112 -13.52 -11.68 -8.97
CA ASP A 112 -14.86 -11.54 -8.40
C ASP A 112 -14.85 -11.92 -6.92
N GLY A 113 -15.47 -11.09 -6.08
CA GLY A 113 -15.51 -11.32 -4.65
C GLY A 113 -14.18 -11.06 -3.93
N ALA A 114 -13.22 -10.40 -4.57
CA ALA A 114 -11.99 -9.97 -3.90
C ALA A 114 -12.30 -9.13 -2.67
N THR A 115 -11.73 -9.50 -1.54
CA THR A 115 -11.88 -8.77 -0.26
C THR A 115 -10.88 -7.64 -0.13
N THR A 116 -9.85 -7.62 -0.99
CA THR A 116 -8.77 -6.62 -0.98
C THR A 116 -8.34 -6.28 -2.40
N SER A 117 -7.80 -5.07 -2.58
CA SER A 117 -7.18 -4.67 -3.85
C SER A 117 -5.78 -5.28 -4.05
N ALA A 118 -5.07 -5.55 -2.95
CA ALA A 118 -3.79 -6.23 -2.93
C ALA A 118 -3.50 -6.85 -1.55
N ARG A 119 -2.47 -7.70 -1.48
CA ARG A 119 -1.95 -8.28 -0.23
C ARG A 119 -0.45 -8.50 -0.36
N PHE A 120 0.25 -8.28 0.75
CA PHE A 120 1.68 -8.54 0.89
C PHE A 120 1.95 -9.83 1.68
N THR A 121 2.89 -10.64 1.20
CA THR A 121 3.46 -11.78 1.96
C THR A 121 4.98 -11.60 2.09
N PRO A 122 5.52 -11.57 3.32
CA PRO A 122 6.96 -11.54 3.53
C PRO A 122 7.57 -12.90 3.16
N VAL A 123 8.62 -12.89 2.35
CA VAL A 123 9.39 -14.08 1.98
C VAL A 123 10.66 -14.17 2.83
N ARG A 124 11.45 -13.12 2.83
CA ARG A 124 12.64 -13.00 3.68
C ARG A 124 12.66 -11.63 4.35
N ARG A 125 12.66 -11.62 5.68
CA ARG A 125 12.70 -10.39 6.47
C ARG A 125 13.52 -10.62 7.73
N PRO A 126 14.60 -9.86 7.96
CA PRO A 126 15.35 -9.94 9.20
C PRO A 126 14.54 -9.36 10.37
N VAL A 127 15.00 -9.59 11.58
CA VAL A 127 14.63 -8.77 12.74
C VAL A 127 15.14 -7.36 12.50
N ILE A 128 14.27 -6.36 12.70
CA ILE A 128 14.64 -4.94 12.61
C ILE A 128 14.32 -4.31 13.97
N ALA A 129 15.35 -4.09 14.77
CA ALA A 129 15.18 -3.51 16.09
C ALA A 129 14.48 -2.14 16.01
N GLY A 130 13.66 -1.82 17.00
CA GLY A 130 12.95 -0.55 17.09
C GLY A 130 11.69 -0.42 16.23
N THR A 131 11.35 -1.43 15.41
CA THR A 131 10.19 -1.40 14.50
C THR A 131 9.02 -2.29 14.95
N GLY A 132 9.23 -3.08 16.03
CA GLY A 132 8.28 -4.10 16.46
C GLY A 132 8.45 -5.45 15.73
N ILE A 133 9.33 -5.54 14.72
CA ILE A 133 9.66 -6.82 14.05
C ILE A 133 10.62 -7.61 14.94
N THR A 134 10.06 -8.50 15.75
CA THR A 134 10.82 -9.26 16.76
C THR A 134 11.25 -10.65 16.29
N ARG A 135 10.77 -11.09 15.13
CA ARG A 135 11.10 -12.39 14.54
C ARG A 135 11.48 -12.23 13.07
N ALA A 136 12.56 -12.90 12.69
CA ALA A 136 12.91 -13.05 11.29
C ALA A 136 11.86 -13.93 10.59
N THR A 137 11.60 -13.61 9.34
CA THR A 137 10.79 -14.45 8.44
C THR A 137 11.73 -15.06 7.41
N THR A 138 11.64 -16.38 7.22
CA THR A 138 12.22 -17.08 6.07
C THR A 138 11.19 -18.10 5.63
N ASN A 139 10.49 -17.80 4.55
CA ASN A 139 9.46 -18.69 4.01
C ASN A 139 10.13 -19.69 3.05
N THR A 140 10.35 -20.92 3.53
CA THR A 140 11.07 -21.96 2.80
C THR A 140 10.25 -22.60 1.68
N ASN A 141 8.97 -22.25 1.53
CA ASN A 141 8.15 -22.72 0.42
C ASN A 141 8.43 -21.94 -0.88
N TYR A 142 8.97 -20.73 -0.77
CA TYR A 142 9.43 -19.99 -1.95
C TYR A 142 10.73 -20.60 -2.50
N PRO A 143 11.02 -20.40 -3.80
CA PRO A 143 12.20 -20.98 -4.42
C PRO A 143 13.47 -20.71 -3.62
N SER A 144 14.25 -21.73 -3.33
CA SER A 144 15.52 -21.58 -2.59
C SER A 144 16.54 -20.74 -3.36
N SER A 145 16.41 -20.70 -4.70
CA SER A 145 17.19 -19.84 -5.59
C SER A 145 16.81 -18.35 -5.50
N ALA A 146 15.61 -18.02 -5.01
CA ALA A 146 15.16 -16.63 -4.84
C ALA A 146 15.70 -16.02 -3.53
N THR A 147 17.01 -15.83 -3.45
CA THR A 147 17.69 -15.38 -2.21
C THR A 147 17.51 -13.91 -1.93
N HIS A 148 17.29 -13.09 -2.95
CA HIS A 148 17.02 -11.65 -2.84
C HIS A 148 15.56 -11.33 -2.51
N LEU A 149 14.63 -12.23 -2.83
CA LEU A 149 13.19 -11.97 -2.69
C LEU A 149 12.80 -11.71 -1.23
N ARG A 150 12.34 -10.49 -0.96
CA ARG A 150 11.87 -10.00 0.35
C ARG A 150 10.39 -10.22 0.53
N GLY A 151 9.61 -10.01 -0.53
CA GLY A 151 8.17 -10.13 -0.48
C GLY A 151 7.53 -10.36 -1.83
N ALA A 152 6.36 -11.02 -1.79
CA ALA A 152 5.48 -11.21 -2.93
C ALA A 152 4.15 -10.48 -2.66
N ILE A 153 3.64 -9.80 -3.66
CA ILE A 153 2.45 -8.96 -3.57
C ILE A 153 1.49 -9.41 -4.66
N GLY A 154 0.35 -9.97 -4.26
CA GLY A 154 -0.74 -10.25 -5.19
C GLY A 154 -1.61 -9.02 -5.33
N VAL A 155 -1.87 -8.58 -6.55
CA VAL A 155 -2.63 -7.38 -6.85
C VAL A 155 -3.79 -7.71 -7.76
N ASN A 156 -4.98 -7.20 -7.43
CA ASN A 156 -6.11 -7.26 -8.34
C ASN A 156 -5.83 -6.36 -9.56
N PHE A 157 -6.00 -6.89 -10.76
CA PHE A 157 -5.71 -6.14 -11.98
C PHE A 157 -6.55 -4.85 -12.11
N SER A 158 -7.71 -4.77 -11.48
CA SER A 158 -8.53 -3.55 -11.42
C SER A 158 -7.85 -2.38 -10.70
N ALA A 159 -6.81 -2.66 -9.90
CA ALA A 159 -6.02 -1.64 -9.21
C ALA A 159 -4.92 -1.02 -10.07
N VAL A 160 -4.68 -1.55 -11.28
CA VAL A 160 -3.66 -1.00 -12.20
C VAL A 160 -3.96 0.46 -12.52
N GLY A 161 -2.96 1.33 -12.25
CA GLY A 161 -3.03 2.77 -12.54
C GLY A 161 -2.98 3.67 -11.30
N ASN A 162 -3.54 3.27 -10.16
CA ASN A 162 -3.40 3.97 -8.87
C ASN A 162 -3.58 2.98 -7.72
N GLY A 163 -3.02 1.80 -7.87
CA GLY A 163 -3.15 0.77 -6.87
C GLY A 163 -2.23 0.97 -5.67
N PRO A 164 -2.25 0.04 -4.73
CA PRO A 164 -1.55 0.17 -3.47
C PRO A 164 -0.11 -0.38 -3.54
N THR A 165 0.68 -0.13 -4.63
CA THR A 165 2.04 -0.69 -4.70
C THR A 165 2.96 -0.14 -3.62
N LEU A 166 2.93 1.17 -3.38
CA LEU A 166 3.70 1.80 -2.30
C LEU A 166 3.23 1.31 -0.92
N HIS A 167 1.92 1.17 -0.74
CA HIS A 167 1.31 0.66 0.48
C HIS A 167 1.74 -0.78 0.80
N GLU A 168 1.60 -1.68 -0.17
CA GLU A 168 1.96 -3.08 0.02
C GLU A 168 3.47 -3.26 0.25
N THR A 169 4.30 -2.46 -0.42
CA THR A 169 5.75 -2.48 -0.18
C THR A 169 6.08 -2.10 1.26
N LEU A 170 5.34 -1.14 1.83
CA LEU A 170 5.55 -0.67 3.20
C LEU A 170 5.33 -1.77 4.24
N HIS A 171 4.44 -2.75 3.98
CA HIS A 171 4.21 -3.89 4.88
C HIS A 171 5.47 -4.73 5.15
N TYR A 172 6.53 -4.58 4.37
CA TYR A 172 7.81 -5.19 4.70
C TYR A 172 8.40 -4.63 6.00
N TRP A 173 8.22 -3.33 6.29
CA TRP A 173 8.80 -2.64 7.46
C TRP A 173 7.77 -2.25 8.53
N SER A 174 6.51 -2.16 8.21
CA SER A 174 5.40 -1.60 9.00
C SER A 174 4.18 -2.52 8.89
N MET A 175 3.25 -2.60 9.76
CA MET A 175 3.01 -2.03 11.09
C MET A 175 3.16 -3.15 12.13
N PHE A 176 4.22 -3.12 12.91
CA PHE A 176 4.50 -4.13 13.95
C PHE A 176 4.63 -3.50 15.34
N LEU A 177 4.26 -2.23 15.47
CA LEU A 177 4.29 -1.51 16.72
C LEU A 177 3.28 -2.08 17.72
N SER A 178 3.57 -1.86 19.00
CA SER A 178 2.73 -2.41 20.09
C SER A 178 1.27 -2.00 19.94
N PRO A 179 0.34 -2.94 20.07
CA PRO A 179 -1.10 -2.65 20.13
C PRO A 179 -1.49 -1.68 21.24
N SER A 180 -0.65 -1.52 22.29
CA SER A 180 -0.90 -0.59 23.41
C SER A 180 -0.91 0.88 22.98
N PHE A 181 -0.34 1.21 21.82
CA PHE A 181 -0.41 2.57 21.28
C PHE A 181 -1.77 2.91 20.66
N GLY A 182 -2.68 1.95 20.50
CA GLY A 182 -3.98 2.17 19.89
C GLY A 182 -3.96 2.36 18.37
N PHE A 183 -2.80 2.32 17.72
CA PHE A 183 -2.71 2.36 16.26
C PHE A 183 -3.49 1.20 15.65
N GLY A 184 -4.26 1.50 14.60
CA GLY A 184 -5.07 0.51 13.90
C GLY A 184 -6.25 -0.04 14.69
N ARG A 185 -6.61 0.56 15.83
CA ARG A 185 -7.73 0.12 16.67
C ARG A 185 -8.83 1.16 16.71
N ASP A 186 -9.95 0.83 16.08
CA ASP A 186 -11.23 1.42 16.38
C ASP A 186 -11.95 0.58 17.48
N ARG A 187 -13.20 0.96 17.82
CA ARG A 187 -14.02 0.21 18.77
C ARG A 187 -14.22 -1.26 18.35
N ASP A 188 -14.27 -1.50 17.06
CA ASP A 188 -14.52 -2.81 16.47
C ASP A 188 -13.23 -3.56 16.09
N GLN A 189 -12.05 -2.96 16.33
CA GLN A 189 -10.69 -3.47 16.05
C GLN A 189 -10.50 -3.87 14.57
N SER A 190 -11.10 -3.10 13.64
CA SER A 190 -11.24 -3.49 12.24
C SER A 190 -10.08 -3.08 11.33
N PHE A 191 -9.14 -2.22 11.79
CA PHE A 191 -8.11 -1.65 10.91
C PHE A 191 -6.76 -2.39 10.93
N GLY A 192 -6.61 -3.45 11.72
CA GLY A 192 -5.47 -4.37 11.65
C GLY A 192 -4.09 -3.70 11.65
N ALA A 193 -3.27 -4.06 10.71
CA ALA A 193 -1.88 -3.61 10.57
C ALA A 193 -1.74 -2.26 9.84
N HIS A 194 -2.56 -1.28 10.20
CA HIS A 194 -2.61 0.05 9.59
C HIS A 194 -2.70 1.13 10.67
N TRP A 195 -2.55 2.43 10.29
CA TRP A 195 -2.61 3.52 11.28
C TRP A 195 -4.02 3.76 11.83
N GLY A 196 -5.05 3.35 11.09
CA GLY A 196 -6.44 3.48 11.52
C GLY A 196 -6.80 4.92 11.89
N VAL A 197 -7.28 5.11 13.12
CA VAL A 197 -7.74 6.42 13.62
C VAL A 197 -6.62 7.23 14.30
N ALA A 198 -5.42 7.20 13.72
CA ALA A 198 -4.28 8.00 14.17
C ALA A 198 -3.91 9.10 13.17
N SER A 199 -3.33 10.21 13.65
CA SER A 199 -2.98 11.38 12.83
C SER A 199 -1.66 11.20 12.06
N VAL A 200 -1.48 10.08 11.36
CA VAL A 200 -0.27 9.80 10.58
C VAL A 200 -0.42 10.25 9.13
N ASN A 201 -1.59 10.02 8.52
CA ASN A 201 -1.91 10.44 7.15
C ASN A 201 -0.87 9.93 6.11
N GLY A 202 -0.50 8.66 6.22
CA GLY A 202 0.52 8.02 5.38
C GLY A 202 -0.04 6.96 4.43
N GLN A 203 0.85 6.16 3.87
CA GLN A 203 0.51 5.04 3.01
C GLN A 203 -0.36 3.99 3.72
N HIS A 204 -0.10 3.73 5.00
CA HIS A 204 -0.92 2.85 5.83
C HIS A 204 -2.11 3.59 6.49
N GLY A 205 -2.59 4.67 5.90
CA GLY A 205 -3.80 5.36 6.32
C GLY A 205 -3.59 6.40 7.42
N GLY A 206 -4.61 6.54 8.25
CA GLY A 206 -4.70 7.58 9.26
C GLY A 206 -5.43 8.82 8.75
N PHE A 207 -5.37 9.91 9.49
CA PHE A 207 -5.99 11.17 9.11
C PHE A 207 -5.01 12.34 9.17
N ASP A 208 -5.35 13.41 8.47
CA ASP A 208 -4.64 14.67 8.52
C ASP A 208 -5.09 15.47 9.75
N LEU A 209 -4.16 15.70 10.69
CA LEU A 209 -4.43 16.40 11.94
C LEU A 209 -4.98 17.82 11.71
N ASP A 210 -4.53 18.51 10.68
CA ASP A 210 -4.98 19.87 10.36
C ASP A 210 -6.47 19.90 9.94
N THR A 211 -7.01 18.76 9.55
CA THR A 211 -8.41 18.61 9.17
C THR A 211 -9.34 18.28 10.34
N LEU A 212 -8.80 17.96 11.52
CA LEU A 212 -9.60 17.58 12.68
C LEU A 212 -10.46 18.76 13.15
N ARG A 213 -11.74 18.51 13.37
CA ARG A 213 -12.72 19.47 13.90
C ARG A 213 -13.59 18.78 14.94
N CYS A 214 -14.00 19.50 15.98
CA CYS A 214 -15.09 19.07 16.85
C CYS A 214 -16.42 19.14 16.07
N ALA A 215 -17.28 18.16 16.24
CA ALA A 215 -18.60 18.19 15.63
C ALA A 215 -19.50 19.24 16.28
N ASN A 216 -19.35 19.49 17.58
CA ASN A 216 -20.01 20.58 18.26
C ASN A 216 -19.37 21.93 17.89
N PRO A 217 -20.07 22.83 17.19
CA PRO A 217 -19.50 24.11 16.75
C PRO A 217 -19.21 25.08 17.89
N ALA A 218 -19.71 24.83 19.11
CA ALA A 218 -19.39 25.60 20.30
C ALA A 218 -17.98 25.26 20.84
N ASP A 219 -17.38 24.16 20.44
CA ASP A 219 -16.05 23.75 20.83
C ASP A 219 -14.99 24.46 19.99
N ALA A 220 -14.19 25.26 20.63
CA ALA A 220 -13.24 26.10 19.93
C ALA A 220 -11.91 25.41 19.57
N GLN A 221 -11.54 24.29 20.21
CA GLN A 221 -10.17 23.80 20.17
C GLN A 221 -10.03 22.26 20.09
N PRO A 222 -9.87 21.65 18.91
CA PRO A 222 -9.36 20.28 18.85
C PRO A 222 -7.96 20.18 19.49
N PRO A 223 -7.62 19.03 20.10
CA PRO A 223 -8.36 17.77 20.15
C PRO A 223 -9.33 17.63 21.35
N ARG A 224 -9.51 18.67 22.15
CA ARG A 224 -10.37 18.63 23.34
C ARG A 224 -11.80 19.01 22.97
N CYS A 225 -12.43 18.15 22.21
CA CYS A 225 -13.85 18.32 21.91
C CYS A 225 -14.70 17.94 23.12
N MET A 226 -15.73 18.77 23.39
CA MET A 226 -16.70 18.49 24.45
C MET A 226 -17.81 17.55 23.94
N PRO A 227 -18.43 16.79 24.83
CA PRO A 227 -19.59 16.02 24.46
C PRO A 227 -20.71 16.90 23.90
N ASP A 228 -21.45 16.37 22.95
CA ASP A 228 -22.69 16.95 22.44
C ASP A 228 -23.80 16.91 23.52
N ALA A 229 -25.00 17.42 23.16
CA ALA A 229 -26.14 17.45 24.08
C ALA A 229 -26.59 16.05 24.55
N ASP A 230 -26.26 15.00 23.82
CA ASP A 230 -26.50 13.59 24.16
C ASP A 230 -25.38 12.96 25.02
N GLY A 231 -24.36 13.73 25.40
CA GLY A 231 -23.24 13.26 26.19
C GLY A 231 -22.17 12.51 25.41
N VAL A 232 -22.24 12.50 24.08
CA VAL A 232 -21.28 11.80 23.21
C VAL A 232 -20.32 12.79 22.56
N THR A 233 -19.02 12.51 22.64
CA THR A 233 -18.02 13.33 21.96
C THR A 233 -17.89 12.90 20.51
N ARG A 234 -18.12 13.84 19.59
CA ARG A 234 -17.98 13.61 18.15
C ARG A 234 -16.92 14.50 17.55
N ILE A 235 -16.16 13.93 16.66
CA ILE A 235 -15.15 14.65 15.86
C ILE A 235 -15.31 14.35 14.38
N THR A 236 -14.87 15.28 13.55
CA THR A 236 -14.74 15.07 12.12
C THR A 236 -13.29 15.20 11.68
N VAL A 237 -12.89 14.35 10.76
CA VAL A 237 -11.57 14.40 10.12
C VAL A 237 -11.75 14.37 8.61
N GLY A 238 -10.87 15.08 7.91
CA GLY A 238 -10.77 14.99 6.45
C GLY A 238 -9.53 14.16 6.07
N THR A 239 -9.43 13.82 4.80
CA THR A 239 -8.31 13.02 4.28
C THR A 239 -8.05 11.80 5.17
N PHE A 240 -9.09 10.99 5.35
CA PHE A 240 -9.03 9.81 6.19
C PHE A 240 -9.14 8.55 5.33
N GLY A 241 -8.19 7.65 5.51
CA GLY A 241 -8.28 6.27 5.05
C GLY A 241 -7.92 5.35 6.20
N PRO A 242 -8.81 4.42 6.59
CA PRO A 242 -8.52 3.51 7.70
C PRO A 242 -7.31 2.63 7.42
N ASN A 243 -7.17 2.20 6.18
CA ASN A 243 -6.10 1.32 5.74
C ASN A 243 -5.09 2.02 4.83
N ALA A 244 -5.53 2.92 3.96
CA ALA A 244 -4.66 3.62 3.01
C ALA A 244 -5.21 5.00 2.68
N ASN A 245 -4.32 5.93 2.37
CA ASN A 245 -4.66 7.29 1.93
C ASN A 245 -4.22 7.54 0.49
N GLY A 246 -5.04 7.14 -0.49
CA GLY A 246 -4.87 7.57 -1.88
C GLY A 246 -3.93 6.70 -2.73
N GLY A 247 -3.61 5.48 -2.33
CA GLY A 247 -2.78 4.56 -3.13
C GLY A 247 -1.44 5.19 -3.52
N ASP A 248 -0.99 4.97 -4.75
CA ASP A 248 0.29 5.49 -5.24
C ASP A 248 0.30 7.01 -5.48
N SER A 249 -0.79 7.72 -5.18
CA SER A 249 -0.86 9.19 -5.24
C SER A 249 -0.43 9.89 -3.93
N ARG A 250 0.08 9.16 -2.95
CA ARG A 250 0.55 9.67 -1.66
C ARG A 250 2.02 9.34 -1.41
N PRO A 251 2.81 10.26 -0.80
CA PRO A 251 4.13 9.92 -0.27
C PRO A 251 4.03 9.11 1.02
N TYR A 252 5.14 8.53 1.45
CA TYR A 252 5.26 7.96 2.79
C TYR A 252 5.26 9.06 3.85
N ALA A 253 4.58 8.81 4.97
CA ALA A 253 4.64 9.68 6.14
C ALA A 253 6.02 9.60 6.82
N PRO A 254 6.46 10.65 7.55
CA PRO A 254 7.77 10.64 8.22
C PRO A 254 8.01 9.43 9.13
N ILE A 255 7.01 8.99 9.88
CA ILE A 255 7.12 7.79 10.73
C ILE A 255 7.28 6.51 9.88
N GLU A 256 6.63 6.42 8.73
CA GLU A 256 6.77 5.29 7.80
C GLU A 256 8.20 5.23 7.25
N LEU A 257 8.76 6.39 6.87
CA LEU A 257 10.15 6.51 6.45
C LEU A 257 11.14 6.13 7.58
N TYR A 258 10.82 6.46 8.83
CA TYR A 258 11.62 6.04 9.98
C TYR A 258 11.58 4.51 10.15
N LEU A 259 10.43 3.89 10.07
CA LEU A 259 10.32 2.43 10.14
C LEU A 259 11.08 1.74 9.00
N MET A 260 11.07 2.33 7.80
CA MET A 260 11.88 1.89 6.67
C MET A 260 13.40 2.12 6.90
N GLY A 261 13.79 3.01 7.80
CA GLY A 261 15.17 3.43 8.04
C GLY A 261 15.69 4.46 7.05
N LEU A 262 14.80 5.18 6.41
CA LEU A 262 15.15 6.19 5.41
C LEU A 262 15.32 7.58 6.00
N VAL A 263 14.84 7.80 7.23
CA VAL A 263 15.02 9.01 8.00
C VAL A 263 15.48 8.70 9.42
N THR A 264 16.09 9.68 10.07
CA THR A 264 16.50 9.60 11.47
C THR A 264 15.31 9.76 12.41
N ARG A 265 15.51 9.45 13.70
CA ARG A 265 14.52 9.70 14.75
C ARG A 265 14.05 11.16 14.79
N ALA A 266 14.95 12.11 14.58
CA ALA A 266 14.61 13.54 14.61
C ALA A 266 13.69 13.97 13.46
N GLU A 267 13.70 13.23 12.36
CA GLU A 267 12.89 13.48 11.16
C GLU A 267 11.56 12.70 11.15
N ALA A 268 11.36 11.76 12.09
CA ALA A 268 10.21 10.83 12.08
C ALA A 268 8.85 11.49 12.36
N GLY A 269 8.83 12.74 12.77
CA GLY A 269 7.60 13.48 13.05
C GLY A 269 6.97 13.13 14.41
N GLY A 270 5.69 13.42 14.57
CA GLY A 270 4.92 13.25 15.80
C GLY A 270 4.95 14.49 16.71
N PRO A 271 4.30 14.45 17.90
CA PRO A 271 3.51 13.30 18.38
C PRO A 271 2.25 13.05 17.52
N PHE A 272 1.80 11.80 17.54
CA PHE A 272 0.62 11.36 16.80
C PHE A 272 -0.59 11.33 17.75
N LEU A 273 -1.68 11.98 17.34
CA LEU A 273 -2.95 11.88 18.03
C LEU A 273 -3.64 10.57 17.65
N VAL A 274 -4.09 9.82 18.64
CA VAL A 274 -4.87 8.59 18.48
C VAL A 274 -6.25 8.81 19.10
N LEU A 275 -7.30 8.41 18.40
CA LEU A 275 -8.68 8.56 18.85
C LEU A 275 -9.12 7.28 19.55
N ASP A 276 -9.41 7.38 20.84
CA ASP A 276 -9.76 6.24 21.68
C ASP A 276 -11.23 5.83 21.49
N GLY A 277 -11.46 4.53 21.33
CA GLY A 277 -12.80 3.96 21.19
C GLY A 277 -13.58 4.54 20.00
N ALA A 278 -12.87 4.96 18.96
CA ALA A 278 -13.47 5.55 17.79
C ALA A 278 -14.49 4.59 17.15
N HIS A 279 -15.64 5.14 16.84
CA HIS A 279 -16.72 4.45 16.14
C HIS A 279 -17.19 5.32 14.98
N PHE A 280 -17.18 4.75 13.77
CA PHE A 280 -17.61 5.46 12.58
C PHE A 280 -19.10 5.78 12.64
N VAL A 281 -19.45 7.03 12.36
CA VAL A 281 -20.83 7.53 12.36
C VAL A 281 -21.30 7.82 10.95
N SER A 282 -20.55 8.64 10.20
CA SER A 282 -20.97 9.08 8.88
C SER A 282 -19.76 9.52 8.03
N ASN A 283 -19.96 9.48 6.72
CA ASN A 283 -19.10 10.09 5.72
C ASN A 283 -19.90 11.16 4.97
N ASP A 284 -19.39 12.37 4.95
CA ASP A 284 -19.91 13.43 4.08
C ASP A 284 -19.23 13.31 2.70
N ALA A 285 -19.98 12.80 1.73
CA ALA A 285 -19.49 12.57 0.37
C ALA A 285 -19.09 13.87 -0.36
N MET A 286 -19.63 15.04 0.05
CA MET A 286 -19.30 16.33 -0.57
C MET A 286 -17.99 16.90 -0.06
N THR A 287 -17.73 16.76 1.23
CA THR A 287 -16.53 17.31 1.88
C THR A 287 -15.44 16.27 2.11
N HIS A 288 -15.71 15.01 1.82
CA HIS A 288 -14.84 13.86 2.13
C HIS A 288 -14.40 13.81 3.60
N ARG A 289 -15.28 14.25 4.51
CA ARG A 289 -15.04 14.26 5.95
C ARG A 289 -15.75 13.09 6.60
N MET A 290 -15.05 12.41 7.47
CA MET A 290 -15.61 11.32 8.27
C MET A 290 -15.84 11.78 9.71
N THR A 291 -16.98 11.39 10.27
CA THR A 291 -17.36 11.67 11.65
C THR A 291 -17.21 10.41 12.48
N PHE A 292 -16.59 10.56 13.64
CA PHE A 292 -16.42 9.49 14.62
C PHE A 292 -16.98 9.91 15.98
N GLU A 293 -17.64 8.97 16.65
CA GLU A 293 -17.82 9.00 18.11
C GLU A 293 -16.53 8.49 18.75
N ILE A 294 -16.07 9.16 19.81
CA ILE A 294 -14.86 8.78 20.53
C ILE A 294 -15.11 8.76 22.05
N THR A 295 -14.36 7.94 22.76
CA THR A 295 -14.36 7.94 24.24
C THR A 295 -13.26 8.84 24.82
N GLY A 296 -12.30 9.24 24.00
CA GLY A 296 -11.18 10.10 24.35
C GLY A 296 -10.14 10.17 23.24
N SER A 297 -9.00 10.74 23.57
CA SER A 297 -7.83 10.73 22.69
C SER A 297 -6.56 10.82 23.52
N HIS A 298 -5.49 10.27 22.98
CA HIS A 298 -4.15 10.41 23.56
C HIS A 298 -3.11 10.66 22.48
N THR A 299 -1.92 11.05 22.88
CA THR A 299 -0.80 11.23 21.95
C THR A 299 0.23 10.13 22.15
N VAL A 300 0.79 9.64 21.05
CA VAL A 300 1.93 8.74 21.03
C VAL A 300 3.11 9.50 20.45
N SER A 301 4.15 9.65 21.25
CA SER A 301 5.41 10.25 20.79
C SER A 301 6.36 9.19 20.26
N LEU A 302 7.37 9.62 19.49
CA LEU A 302 8.44 8.72 19.10
C LEU A 302 9.24 8.18 20.30
N ASP A 303 9.32 8.96 21.39
CA ASP A 303 9.93 8.51 22.64
C ASP A 303 9.16 7.35 23.28
N ASP A 304 7.83 7.31 23.16
CA ASP A 304 7.03 6.20 23.64
C ASP A 304 7.28 4.95 22.79
N ILE A 305 7.39 5.11 21.47
CA ILE A 305 7.72 4.01 20.56
C ILE A 305 9.10 3.45 20.87
N VAL A 306 10.11 4.32 21.03
CA VAL A 306 11.47 3.92 21.36
C VAL A 306 11.55 3.27 22.75
N ARG A 307 10.80 3.76 23.72
CA ARG A 307 10.74 3.13 25.06
C ARG A 307 10.18 1.71 24.99
N ALA A 308 9.24 1.45 24.12
CA ALA A 308 8.58 0.13 23.98
C ALA A 308 9.38 -0.85 23.13
N HIS A 309 10.03 -0.38 22.07
CA HIS A 309 10.66 -1.22 21.05
C HIS A 309 12.18 -1.09 20.98
N GLY A 310 12.77 -0.14 21.70
CA GLY A 310 14.17 0.26 21.56
C GLY A 310 14.38 1.21 20.37
N GLU A 311 15.61 1.70 20.25
CA GLU A 311 16.03 2.47 19.06
C GLU A 311 16.03 1.59 17.82
N ARG A 312 15.68 2.17 16.67
CA ARG A 312 15.81 1.48 15.40
C ARG A 312 17.29 1.19 15.12
N ALA A 313 17.62 -0.06 14.82
CA ALA A 313 18.96 -0.46 14.47
C ALA A 313 18.95 -1.35 13.19
N PRO A 314 19.82 -1.02 12.19
CA PRO A 314 20.67 0.19 12.13
C PRO A 314 19.80 1.48 12.09
N ALA A 315 20.32 2.59 12.59
CA ALA A 315 19.59 3.87 12.67
C ALA A 315 19.11 4.34 11.30
N THR A 316 19.88 4.03 10.26
CA THR A 316 19.49 4.19 8.85
C THR A 316 19.71 2.90 8.10
N ALA A 317 18.86 2.62 7.11
CA ALA A 317 19.01 1.45 6.26
C ALA A 317 20.29 1.57 5.42
N GLU A 318 21.03 0.48 5.34
CA GLU A 318 22.21 0.37 4.47
C GLU A 318 21.77 0.26 3.01
N GLU A 319 20.71 -0.51 2.77
CA GLU A 319 20.17 -0.72 1.43
C GLU A 319 19.05 0.27 1.14
N ARG A 320 19.16 0.95 0.02
CA ARG A 320 18.25 2.01 -0.44
C ARG A 320 17.93 1.90 -1.92
N ALA A 321 18.44 0.89 -2.59
CA ALA A 321 18.15 0.59 -3.99
C ALA A 321 17.52 -0.80 -4.07
N PHE A 322 16.29 -0.85 -4.56
CA PHE A 322 15.50 -2.06 -4.66
C PHE A 322 15.20 -2.37 -6.12
N ARG A 323 14.90 -3.63 -6.40
CA ARG A 323 14.36 -4.08 -7.69
C ARG A 323 13.04 -4.79 -7.48
N SER A 324 12.10 -4.54 -8.38
CA SER A 324 10.82 -5.24 -8.40
C SER A 324 10.45 -5.67 -9.81
N ALA A 325 9.68 -6.76 -9.92
CA ALA A 325 9.11 -7.20 -11.17
C ALA A 325 7.58 -7.09 -11.13
N PHE A 326 7.00 -6.69 -12.26
CA PHE A 326 5.56 -6.65 -12.50
C PHE A 326 5.19 -7.76 -13.46
N VAL A 327 4.43 -8.74 -12.97
CA VAL A 327 4.18 -10.00 -13.67
C VAL A 327 2.69 -10.27 -13.75
N VAL A 328 2.14 -10.32 -14.96
CA VAL A 328 0.80 -10.86 -15.17
C VAL A 328 0.92 -12.36 -15.44
N PHE A 329 0.09 -13.14 -14.77
CA PHE A 329 -0.11 -14.55 -15.09
C PHE A 329 -1.49 -14.75 -15.70
N SER A 330 -1.55 -15.53 -16.79
CA SER A 330 -2.76 -15.71 -17.60
C SER A 330 -2.83 -17.11 -18.19
N ALA A 331 -4.05 -17.54 -18.55
CA ALA A 331 -4.25 -18.81 -19.27
C ALA A 331 -3.93 -18.72 -20.77
N ALA A 332 -3.82 -17.52 -21.32
CA ALA A 332 -3.49 -17.22 -22.70
C ALA A 332 -2.85 -15.84 -22.80
N PRO A 333 -2.16 -15.50 -23.90
CA PRO A 333 -1.57 -14.18 -24.07
C PRO A 333 -2.58 -13.06 -23.84
N VAL A 334 -2.19 -12.08 -23.02
CA VAL A 334 -3.04 -10.91 -22.74
C VAL A 334 -2.96 -9.89 -23.87
N THR A 335 -3.96 -9.01 -23.95
CA THR A 335 -3.98 -7.96 -24.99
C THR A 335 -2.84 -6.96 -24.78
N SER A 336 -2.33 -6.39 -25.90
CA SER A 336 -1.30 -5.34 -25.82
C SER A 336 -1.72 -4.18 -24.94
N GLN A 337 -3.00 -3.78 -24.98
CA GLN A 337 -3.53 -2.70 -24.13
C GLN A 337 -3.34 -2.99 -22.64
N ARG A 338 -3.56 -4.24 -22.19
CA ARG A 338 -3.34 -4.62 -20.77
C ARG A 338 -1.85 -4.61 -20.43
N MET A 339 -1.01 -5.13 -21.33
CA MET A 339 0.44 -5.07 -21.13
C MET A 339 0.94 -3.63 -21.06
N ASP A 340 0.46 -2.76 -21.94
CA ASP A 340 0.88 -1.35 -21.96
C ASP A 340 0.39 -0.59 -20.71
N ALA A 341 -0.78 -0.93 -20.17
CA ALA A 341 -1.26 -0.36 -18.92
C ALA A 341 -0.37 -0.77 -17.73
N LEU A 342 0.01 -2.05 -17.65
CA LEU A 342 0.90 -2.55 -16.61
C LEU A 342 2.31 -1.98 -16.73
N GLU A 343 2.86 -1.97 -17.96
CA GLU A 343 4.15 -1.38 -18.31
C GLU A 343 4.22 0.07 -17.84
N ARG A 344 3.22 0.87 -18.20
CA ARG A 344 3.17 2.27 -17.79
C ARG A 344 3.16 2.43 -16.28
N TRP A 345 2.37 1.63 -15.56
CA TRP A 345 2.31 1.73 -14.10
C TRP A 345 3.63 1.31 -13.46
N ALA A 346 4.22 0.21 -13.91
CA ALA A 346 5.52 -0.24 -13.45
C ALA A 346 6.61 0.82 -13.70
N SER A 347 6.64 1.42 -14.89
CA SER A 347 7.63 2.46 -15.23
C SER A 347 7.46 3.74 -14.41
N ILE A 348 6.21 4.09 -13.99
CA ILE A 348 5.97 5.21 -13.06
C ILE A 348 6.54 4.90 -11.69
N LEU A 349 6.26 3.71 -11.14
CA LEU A 349 6.80 3.29 -9.85
C LEU A 349 8.34 3.28 -9.84
N GLY A 350 8.94 2.80 -10.94
CA GLY A 350 10.39 2.79 -11.13
C GLY A 350 11.02 4.17 -11.37
N GLY A 351 10.21 5.19 -11.66
CA GLY A 351 10.68 6.55 -11.92
C GLY A 351 11.10 6.82 -13.37
N ASP A 352 11.01 5.83 -14.26
CA ASP A 352 11.38 5.99 -15.67
C ASP A 352 10.33 6.79 -16.46
N THR A 353 9.08 6.77 -16.02
CA THR A 353 8.00 7.60 -16.57
C THR A 353 7.53 8.62 -15.54
N PRO A 354 7.78 9.92 -15.72
CA PRO A 354 7.26 10.97 -14.85
C PRO A 354 5.73 10.99 -14.85
N HIS A 355 5.13 11.23 -13.67
CA HIS A 355 3.68 11.39 -13.54
C HIS A 355 3.33 12.50 -12.56
N ALA A 356 2.33 13.33 -12.89
CA ALA A 356 1.99 14.49 -12.07
C ALA A 356 1.40 14.11 -10.71
N GLN A 357 0.54 13.11 -10.68
CA GLN A 357 -0.22 12.69 -9.49
C GLN A 357 0.35 11.46 -8.81
N LEU A 358 0.80 10.46 -9.57
CA LEU A 358 1.36 9.23 -9.01
C LEU A 358 2.82 9.43 -8.62
N TYR A 359 3.22 8.79 -7.56
CA TYR A 359 4.59 8.83 -7.05
C TYR A 359 5.38 7.62 -7.56
N SER A 360 6.61 7.86 -8.02
CA SER A 360 7.61 6.80 -8.04
C SER A 360 8.04 6.48 -6.60
N PHE A 361 8.65 5.32 -6.41
CA PHE A 361 9.19 4.95 -5.09
C PHE A 361 10.20 5.99 -4.58
N GLU A 362 11.08 6.48 -5.46
CA GLU A 362 12.04 7.54 -5.13
C GLU A 362 11.33 8.83 -4.69
N ARG A 363 10.34 9.28 -5.45
CA ARG A 363 9.57 10.48 -5.10
C ARG A 363 8.77 10.28 -3.80
N ALA A 364 8.19 9.09 -3.58
CA ALA A 364 7.43 8.77 -2.37
C ALA A 364 8.32 8.74 -1.11
N THR A 365 9.60 8.37 -1.26
CA THR A 365 10.60 8.39 -0.19
C THR A 365 11.32 9.73 -0.05
N GLY A 366 10.95 10.74 -0.84
CA GLY A 366 11.63 12.05 -0.84
C GLY A 366 13.08 11.97 -1.32
N GLY A 367 13.38 11.11 -2.31
CA GLY A 367 14.72 10.92 -2.88
C GLY A 367 15.66 10.08 -1.99
N ARG A 368 15.14 9.40 -0.97
CA ARG A 368 15.97 8.68 0.00
C ARG A 368 16.23 7.22 -0.38
N ALA A 369 15.43 6.66 -1.25
CA ALA A 369 15.58 5.31 -1.78
C ALA A 369 15.02 5.23 -3.19
N THR A 370 15.51 4.28 -3.97
CA THR A 370 15.09 4.03 -5.36
C THR A 370 14.52 2.63 -5.52
N MET A 371 13.72 2.43 -6.55
CA MET A 371 13.26 1.11 -6.95
C MET A 371 13.31 1.01 -8.47
N SER A 372 14.08 0.07 -9.00
CA SER A 372 14.05 -0.24 -10.42
C SER A 372 12.98 -1.29 -10.70
N THR A 373 12.16 -1.04 -11.71
CA THR A 373 11.18 -2.00 -12.21
C THR A 373 11.57 -2.58 -13.56
N ARG A 374 12.75 -2.21 -14.10
CA ARG A 374 13.24 -2.76 -15.37
C ARG A 374 13.48 -4.25 -15.24
N LEU A 375 12.90 -4.99 -16.16
CA LEU A 375 13.13 -6.43 -16.22
C LEU A 375 14.55 -6.73 -16.66
N GLY A 376 15.13 -7.75 -16.03
CA GLY A 376 16.35 -8.39 -16.51
C GLY A 376 16.08 -9.24 -17.75
N ARG A 377 17.12 -9.79 -18.30
CA ARG A 377 17.01 -10.70 -19.45
C ARG A 377 16.29 -12.00 -19.03
N ALA A 378 15.29 -12.41 -19.79
CA ALA A 378 14.72 -13.74 -19.65
C ALA A 378 15.75 -14.82 -20.07
N ARG A 379 15.70 -15.98 -19.38
CA ARG A 379 16.58 -17.14 -19.63
C ARG A 379 16.05 -18.01 -20.74
#